data_fb5310875ea06a6e0b04933c6d013a77
#
_entry.id   fb5310875ea06a6e0b04933c6d013a77
#
_cell.length_a   1.000
_cell.length_b   1.000
_cell.length_c   1.000
_cell.angle_alpha   90.00
_cell.angle_beta   90.00
_cell.angle_gamma   90.00
#
_symmetry.space_group_name_H-M   'P 1'
#
loop_
_entity.id
_entity.type
_entity.pdbx_description
1 polymer ?
#
loop_
_entity_poly.entity_id
_entity_poly.type
_entity_poly.pdbx_seq_one_letter_code
_entity_poly.pdbx_strand_id
1 'polypeptide(L)'
;MSRKNRQRSIPVRMFYTLIKVIIIVLILAVGLNVYTIKTTEDRIAAVYTQAGDTASDEELERLKSIDADCIMVLGASVNSDGTPSPMLKDRLDTAIDLYRSGAAPKLLLSGDNGQVVYNEVQGMKNYATEAGVPEEDIFLDHAGFSTYESVYRAKYIFKVESLIVVTQTYHLYRALYGCERMGMTALGAASDQDTYSGQEMREIREVMARDKDLIKWVFKPEPTFLGEAIPISGNGGE
;
A
#
# COMPACT_ATOMS: atom_id res chain seq x y z
N MET A 1 -38.44 42.88 -28.81
CA MET A 1 -38.82 42.06 -27.62
C MET A 1 -37.57 41.46 -27.00
N SER A 2 -37.02 42.08 -25.97
CA SER A 2 -35.80 41.65 -25.32
C SER A 2 -36.15 40.65 -24.23
N ARG A 3 -35.71 39.35 -24.37
CA ARG A 3 -35.81 38.36 -23.30
C ARG A 3 -34.73 38.67 -22.25
N LYS A 4 -35.12 39.29 -21.13
CA LYS A 4 -34.31 39.43 -19.96
C LYS A 4 -33.95 38.00 -19.44
N ASN A 5 -32.68 37.63 -19.60
CA ASN A 5 -32.08 36.47 -18.94
C ASN A 5 -32.20 36.66 -17.42
N ARG A 6 -33.19 36.04 -16.81
CA ARG A 6 -33.34 35.96 -15.35
C ARG A 6 -32.31 34.96 -14.82
N GLN A 7 -31.06 35.39 -14.61
CA GLN A 7 -30.13 34.64 -13.81
C GLN A 7 -30.78 34.44 -12.43
N ARG A 8 -31.15 33.20 -12.12
CA ARG A 8 -31.65 32.83 -10.80
C ARG A 8 -30.46 32.92 -9.88
N SER A 9 -30.37 33.98 -9.09
CA SER A 9 -29.46 34.07 -7.96
C SER A 9 -29.81 32.96 -6.97
N ILE A 10 -28.83 32.07 -6.67
CA ILE A 10 -28.94 31.08 -5.60
C ILE A 10 -29.28 31.87 -4.33
N PRO A 11 -30.38 31.56 -3.60
CA PRO A 11 -30.73 32.31 -2.42
C PRO A 11 -29.57 32.20 -1.40
N VAL A 12 -29.21 33.32 -0.81
CA VAL A 12 -28.07 33.45 0.16
C VAL A 12 -28.10 32.36 1.23
N ARG A 13 -29.26 31.93 1.66
CA ARG A 13 -29.43 30.81 2.60
C ARG A 13 -28.89 29.47 2.04
N MET A 14 -29.14 29.16 0.78
CA MET A 14 -28.61 27.94 0.14
C MET A 14 -27.09 27.98 0.04
N PHE A 15 -26.51 29.14 -0.24
CA PHE A 15 -25.06 29.33 -0.28
C PHE A 15 -24.41 29.05 1.09
N TYR A 16 -24.93 29.64 2.18
CA TYR A 16 -24.43 29.38 3.53
C TYR A 16 -24.65 27.92 3.97
N THR A 17 -25.76 27.30 3.57
CA THR A 17 -25.98 25.87 3.85
C THR A 17 -24.95 25.00 3.13
N LEU A 18 -24.67 25.28 1.85
CA LEU A 18 -23.64 24.58 1.10
C LEU A 18 -22.27 24.71 1.75
N ILE A 19 -21.87 25.92 2.16
CA ILE A 19 -20.60 26.14 2.88
C ILE A 19 -20.55 25.32 4.17
N LYS A 20 -21.60 25.31 4.96
CA LYS A 20 -21.65 24.51 6.20
C LYS A 20 -21.48 23.02 5.90
N VAL A 21 -22.15 22.49 4.87
CA VAL A 21 -22.02 21.09 4.47
C VAL A 21 -20.58 20.79 4.04
N ILE A 22 -19.96 21.64 3.24
CA ILE A 22 -18.56 21.49 2.83
C ILE A 22 -17.62 21.44 4.05
N ILE A 23 -17.80 22.38 4.98
CA ILE A 23 -16.98 22.43 6.22
C ILE A 23 -17.15 21.14 7.03
N ILE A 24 -18.37 20.64 7.20
CA ILE A 24 -18.64 19.40 7.91
C ILE A 24 -17.95 18.22 7.23
N VAL A 25 -18.06 18.12 5.90
CA VAL A 25 -17.41 17.06 5.13
C VAL A 25 -15.88 17.11 5.29
N LEU A 26 -15.29 18.31 5.23
CA LEU A 26 -13.85 18.48 5.43
C LEU A 26 -13.41 18.08 6.85
N ILE A 27 -14.17 18.47 7.88
CA ILE A 27 -13.89 18.08 9.27
C ILE A 27 -13.95 16.54 9.41
N LEU A 28 -14.96 15.91 8.82
CA LEU A 28 -15.10 14.45 8.83
C LEU A 28 -13.93 13.77 8.11
N ALA A 29 -13.53 14.24 6.93
CA ALA A 29 -12.41 13.71 6.17
C ALA A 29 -11.10 13.82 6.97
N VAL A 30 -10.81 14.97 7.56
CA VAL A 30 -9.64 15.13 8.45
C VAL A 30 -9.72 14.19 9.65
N GLY A 31 -10.89 14.09 10.29
CA GLY A 31 -11.10 13.19 11.42
C GLY A 31 -10.84 11.73 11.09
N LEU A 32 -11.31 11.26 9.92
CA LEU A 32 -11.08 9.90 9.43
C LEU A 32 -9.60 9.65 9.12
N ASN A 33 -8.91 10.61 8.54
CA ASN A 33 -7.47 10.52 8.31
C ASN A 33 -6.68 10.40 9.62
N VAL A 34 -6.97 11.27 10.60
CA VAL A 34 -6.33 11.21 11.92
C VAL A 34 -6.63 9.87 12.60
N TYR A 35 -7.87 9.40 12.52
CA TYR A 35 -8.26 8.10 13.07
C TYR A 35 -7.43 6.96 12.45
N THR A 36 -7.31 6.90 11.12
CA THR A 36 -6.53 5.87 10.42
C THR A 36 -5.07 5.89 10.86
N ILE A 37 -4.44 7.07 10.93
CA ILE A 37 -3.05 7.22 11.38
C ILE A 37 -2.92 6.72 12.83
N LYS A 38 -3.73 7.23 13.75
CA LYS A 38 -3.65 6.90 15.19
C LYS A 38 -3.89 5.44 15.52
N THR A 39 -4.70 4.75 14.72
CA THR A 39 -4.97 3.32 14.94
C THR A 39 -3.92 2.39 14.33
N THR A 40 -2.99 2.94 13.52
CA THR A 40 -2.01 2.14 12.80
C THR A 40 -0.56 2.54 13.05
N GLU A 41 -0.30 3.76 13.60
CA GLU A 41 1.08 4.24 13.83
C GLU A 41 1.91 3.29 14.70
N ASP A 42 1.30 2.72 15.73
CA ASP A 42 1.95 1.75 16.63
C ASP A 42 2.31 0.42 15.95
N ARG A 43 1.83 0.16 14.75
CA ARG A 43 2.13 -1.06 13.99
C ARG A 43 3.30 -0.88 13.02
N ILE A 44 3.84 0.31 12.87
CA ILE A 44 5.09 0.53 12.16
C ILE A 44 6.21 0.06 13.08
N ALA A 45 6.83 -1.06 12.74
CA ALA A 45 7.78 -1.75 13.60
C ALA A 45 9.23 -1.41 13.27
N ALA A 46 9.52 -1.02 12.03
CA ALA A 46 10.85 -0.61 11.57
C ALA A 46 10.76 0.57 10.62
N VAL A 47 11.79 1.44 10.61
CA VAL A 47 11.88 2.59 9.72
C VAL A 47 13.29 2.70 9.15
N TYR A 48 13.43 2.47 7.86
CA TYR A 48 14.65 2.63 7.08
C TYR A 48 14.73 4.07 6.55
N THR A 49 15.73 4.82 6.95
CA THR A 49 15.83 6.27 6.69
C THR A 49 16.93 6.64 5.71
N GLN A 50 17.82 5.70 5.37
CA GLN A 50 18.89 5.90 4.39
C GLN A 50 19.24 4.60 3.68
N ALA A 51 19.88 4.74 2.51
CA ALA A 51 20.33 3.58 1.74
C ALA A 51 21.35 2.74 2.53
N GLY A 52 21.10 1.42 2.59
CA GLY A 52 21.94 0.48 3.34
C GLY A 52 21.58 0.35 4.82
N ASP A 53 20.52 1.01 5.31
CA ASP A 53 19.99 0.73 6.64
C ASP A 53 19.55 -0.74 6.73
N THR A 54 19.65 -1.28 7.93
CA THR A 54 19.12 -2.60 8.32
C THR A 54 18.27 -2.45 9.57
N ALA A 55 17.30 -3.32 9.75
CA ALA A 55 16.52 -3.35 10.97
C ALA A 55 17.42 -3.58 12.19
N SER A 56 17.20 -2.82 13.24
CA SER A 56 17.84 -3.08 14.54
C SER A 56 17.32 -4.40 15.14
N ASP A 57 18.06 -4.97 16.09
CA ASP A 57 17.64 -6.20 16.76
C ASP A 57 16.25 -6.08 17.40
N GLU A 58 15.92 -4.92 18.00
CA GLU A 58 14.61 -4.67 18.60
C GLU A 58 13.49 -4.62 17.56
N GLU A 59 13.71 -3.93 16.44
CA GLU A 59 12.76 -3.85 15.31
C GLU A 59 12.54 -5.23 14.70
N LEU A 60 13.64 -5.99 14.52
CA LEU A 60 13.57 -7.33 13.94
C LEU A 60 12.82 -8.31 14.86
N GLU A 61 13.11 -8.32 16.17
CA GLU A 61 12.36 -9.13 17.14
C GLU A 61 10.87 -8.77 17.14
N ARG A 62 10.56 -7.49 17.05
CA ARG A 62 9.17 -7.04 16.94
C ARG A 62 8.50 -7.53 15.66
N LEU A 63 9.18 -7.44 14.51
CA LEU A 63 8.66 -7.95 13.23
C LEU A 63 8.45 -9.47 13.26
N LYS A 64 9.38 -10.22 13.87
CA LYS A 64 9.28 -11.68 14.04
C LYS A 64 8.16 -12.10 14.99
N SER A 65 7.77 -11.23 15.92
CA SER A 65 6.77 -11.58 16.95
C SER A 65 5.39 -11.96 16.42
N ILE A 66 5.07 -11.62 15.17
CA ILE A 66 3.80 -11.96 14.54
C ILE A 66 3.83 -13.24 13.70
N ASP A 67 4.99 -13.92 13.59
CA ASP A 67 5.18 -15.11 12.76
C ASP A 67 4.57 -14.92 11.35
N ALA A 68 5.09 -13.92 10.63
CA ALA A 68 4.53 -13.48 9.38
C ALA A 68 4.67 -14.54 8.27
N ASP A 69 3.59 -14.82 7.55
CA ASP A 69 3.58 -15.70 6.38
C ASP A 69 4.47 -15.16 5.25
N CYS A 70 4.50 -13.83 5.10
CA CYS A 70 5.28 -13.16 4.05
C CYS A 70 5.60 -11.70 4.36
N ILE A 71 6.55 -11.17 3.58
CA ILE A 71 6.81 -9.74 3.44
C ILE A 71 6.13 -9.28 2.15
N MET A 72 5.13 -8.41 2.26
CA MET A 72 4.40 -7.86 1.12
C MET A 72 4.99 -6.53 0.70
N VAL A 73 5.51 -6.45 -0.52
CA VAL A 73 6.03 -5.22 -1.13
C VAL A 73 4.96 -4.58 -2.01
N LEU A 74 4.57 -3.36 -1.70
CA LEU A 74 3.65 -2.59 -2.53
C LEU A 74 4.41 -1.88 -3.66
N GLY A 75 3.90 -1.99 -4.88
CA GLY A 75 4.47 -1.36 -6.08
C GLY A 75 4.55 0.17 -6.00
N ALA A 76 5.50 0.76 -6.71
CA ALA A 76 5.69 2.21 -6.81
C ALA A 76 5.99 2.71 -8.23
N SER A 77 6.43 1.92 -9.11
CA SER A 77 6.65 2.04 -10.55
C SER A 77 7.98 1.42 -10.99
N VAL A 78 8.09 1.10 -12.27
CA VAL A 78 9.34 0.74 -12.95
C VAL A 78 9.69 1.79 -14.00
N ASN A 79 10.97 1.89 -14.33
CA ASN A 79 11.48 2.70 -15.43
C ASN A 79 11.12 2.07 -16.78
N SER A 80 11.33 2.80 -17.88
CA SER A 80 11.03 2.32 -19.24
C SER A 80 11.86 1.11 -19.68
N ASP A 81 12.97 0.83 -19.00
CA ASP A 81 13.83 -0.33 -19.21
C ASP A 81 13.45 -1.55 -18.34
N GLY A 82 12.36 -1.43 -17.54
CA GLY A 82 11.88 -2.48 -16.65
C GLY A 82 12.58 -2.52 -15.28
N THR A 83 13.56 -1.67 -15.04
CA THR A 83 14.21 -1.59 -13.72
C THR A 83 13.31 -0.88 -12.69
N PRO A 84 13.36 -1.23 -11.39
CA PRO A 84 12.63 -0.52 -10.35
C PRO A 84 12.96 0.98 -10.32
N SER A 85 11.94 1.82 -10.14
CA SER A 85 12.16 3.23 -9.80
C SER A 85 12.94 3.35 -8.49
N PRO A 86 13.61 4.49 -8.19
CA PRO A 86 14.32 4.66 -6.92
C PRO A 86 13.46 4.31 -5.71
N MET A 87 12.21 4.77 -5.67
CA MET A 87 11.27 4.47 -4.59
C MET A 87 10.94 2.97 -4.49
N LEU A 88 10.74 2.28 -5.61
CA LEU A 88 10.47 0.85 -5.62
C LEU A 88 11.71 0.05 -5.24
N LYS A 89 12.89 0.49 -5.69
CA LYS A 89 14.16 -0.12 -5.32
C LYS A 89 14.36 -0.12 -3.81
N ASP A 90 14.13 1.00 -3.16
CA ASP A 90 14.28 1.12 -1.70
C ASP A 90 13.31 0.20 -0.94
N ARG A 91 12.07 0.04 -1.44
CA ARG A 91 11.13 -0.95 -0.89
C ARG A 91 11.65 -2.38 -1.04
N LEU A 92 12.21 -2.70 -2.19
CA LEU A 92 12.75 -4.03 -2.44
C LEU A 92 14.00 -4.30 -1.58
N ASP A 93 14.90 -3.32 -1.44
CA ASP A 93 16.07 -3.44 -0.57
C ASP A 93 15.65 -3.69 0.87
N THR A 94 14.68 -2.93 1.39
CA THR A 94 14.10 -3.15 2.72
C THR A 94 13.52 -4.55 2.87
N ALA A 95 12.74 -5.01 1.90
CA ALA A 95 12.10 -6.33 1.95
C ALA A 95 13.11 -7.47 1.88
N ILE A 96 14.16 -7.32 1.06
CA ILE A 96 15.24 -8.30 0.93
C ILE A 96 16.08 -8.37 2.20
N ASP A 97 16.36 -7.24 2.85
CA ASP A 97 17.03 -7.22 4.15
C ASP A 97 16.22 -7.98 5.20
N LEU A 98 14.93 -7.70 5.30
CA LEU A 98 14.02 -8.40 6.23
C LEU A 98 13.89 -9.90 5.92
N TYR A 99 13.83 -10.28 4.65
CA TYR A 99 13.81 -11.67 4.23
C TYR A 99 15.10 -12.41 4.68
N ARG A 100 16.27 -11.81 4.39
CA ARG A 100 17.58 -12.35 4.79
C ARG A 100 17.76 -12.44 6.30
N SER A 101 17.15 -11.52 7.03
CA SER A 101 17.13 -11.50 8.49
C SER A 101 16.15 -12.51 9.10
N GLY A 102 15.40 -13.23 8.25
CA GLY A 102 14.42 -14.23 8.69
C GLY A 102 13.18 -13.64 9.34
N ALA A 103 12.77 -12.44 8.95
CA ALA A 103 11.54 -11.81 9.45
C ALA A 103 10.27 -12.48 8.90
N ALA A 104 10.33 -13.06 7.70
CA ALA A 104 9.31 -13.94 7.13
C ALA A 104 9.92 -14.79 6.00
N PRO A 105 9.32 -15.97 5.69
CA PRO A 105 9.91 -16.93 4.75
C PRO A 105 9.66 -16.64 3.27
N LYS A 106 8.73 -15.74 2.94
CA LYS A 106 8.27 -15.48 1.56
C LYS A 106 8.19 -13.99 1.26
N LEU A 107 8.32 -13.64 -0.02
CA LEU A 107 8.01 -12.31 -0.56
C LEU A 107 6.71 -12.36 -1.36
N LEU A 108 5.79 -11.44 -1.12
CA LEU A 108 4.62 -11.18 -1.95
C LEU A 108 4.79 -9.82 -2.64
N LEU A 109 5.11 -9.84 -3.92
CA LEU A 109 5.33 -8.65 -4.74
C LEU A 109 4.01 -8.25 -5.41
N SER A 110 3.42 -7.14 -4.97
CA SER A 110 2.11 -6.69 -5.46
C SER A 110 2.22 -5.37 -6.19
N GLY A 111 1.83 -5.36 -7.47
CA GLY A 111 1.94 -4.20 -8.33
C GLY A 111 0.94 -4.21 -9.48
N ASP A 112 1.02 -3.17 -10.32
CA ASP A 112 0.17 -3.00 -11.49
C ASP A 112 0.80 -3.66 -12.72
N ASN A 113 0.06 -4.52 -13.40
CA ASN A 113 0.40 -5.11 -14.69
C ASN A 113 -0.65 -4.77 -15.77
N GLY A 114 -1.32 -3.62 -15.64
CA GLY A 114 -2.41 -3.20 -16.53
C GLY A 114 -2.02 -2.86 -17.96
N GLN A 115 -0.72 -2.83 -18.30
CA GLN A 115 -0.24 -2.56 -19.66
C GLN A 115 0.80 -3.59 -20.09
N VAL A 116 0.65 -4.11 -21.31
CA VAL A 116 1.52 -5.16 -21.90
C VAL A 116 3.03 -4.77 -21.93
N VAL A 117 3.32 -3.48 -21.94
CA VAL A 117 4.69 -2.93 -21.97
C VAL A 117 5.21 -2.58 -20.56
N TYR A 118 4.34 -2.61 -19.55
CA TYR A 118 4.64 -2.18 -18.18
C TYR A 118 4.35 -3.33 -17.21
N ASN A 119 5.36 -4.14 -16.93
CA ASN A 119 5.25 -5.24 -15.99
C ASN A 119 6.07 -4.93 -14.74
N GLU A 120 5.46 -4.16 -13.82
CA GLU A 120 6.10 -3.77 -12.57
C GLU A 120 6.51 -4.97 -11.73
N VAL A 121 5.63 -5.95 -11.63
CA VAL A 121 5.82 -7.14 -10.79
C VAL A 121 6.98 -8.00 -11.32
N GLN A 122 7.16 -8.09 -12.64
CA GLN A 122 8.31 -8.79 -13.23
C GLN A 122 9.62 -8.06 -12.92
N GLY A 123 9.64 -6.73 -12.98
CA GLY A 123 10.80 -5.93 -12.58
C GLY A 123 11.18 -6.15 -11.11
N MET A 124 10.16 -6.24 -10.23
CA MET A 124 10.36 -6.56 -8.81
C MET A 124 10.93 -7.97 -8.62
N LYS A 125 10.39 -8.97 -9.33
CA LYS A 125 10.88 -10.36 -9.31
C LYS A 125 12.34 -10.43 -9.73
N ASN A 126 12.66 -9.85 -10.88
CA ASN A 126 14.03 -9.88 -11.42
C ASN A 126 15.02 -9.28 -10.39
N TYR A 127 14.67 -8.12 -9.81
CA TYR A 127 15.51 -7.47 -8.81
C TYR A 127 15.72 -8.33 -7.56
N ALA A 128 14.66 -8.95 -7.02
CA ALA A 128 14.76 -9.82 -5.84
C ALA A 128 15.58 -11.10 -6.15
N THR A 129 15.39 -11.70 -7.32
CA THR A 129 16.13 -12.89 -7.75
C THR A 129 17.62 -12.57 -7.96
N GLU A 130 17.95 -11.44 -8.61
CA GLU A 130 19.35 -10.98 -8.76
C GLU A 130 20.01 -10.71 -7.40
N ALA A 131 19.24 -10.28 -6.41
CA ALA A 131 19.70 -10.15 -5.03
C ALA A 131 19.82 -11.49 -4.29
N GLY A 132 19.47 -12.63 -4.91
CA GLY A 132 19.65 -13.97 -4.36
C GLY A 132 18.46 -14.51 -3.55
N VAL A 133 17.28 -13.94 -3.68
CA VAL A 133 16.05 -14.53 -3.14
C VAL A 133 15.62 -15.68 -4.07
N PRO A 134 15.42 -16.92 -3.56
CA PRO A 134 14.97 -18.05 -4.36
C PRO A 134 13.60 -17.77 -5.02
N GLU A 135 13.44 -18.20 -6.27
CA GLU A 135 12.18 -17.97 -7.00
C GLU A 135 10.99 -18.66 -6.32
N GLU A 136 11.20 -19.81 -5.70
CA GLU A 136 10.19 -20.53 -4.93
C GLU A 136 9.68 -19.77 -3.69
N ASP A 137 10.37 -18.72 -3.27
CA ASP A 137 9.97 -17.85 -2.17
C ASP A 137 9.32 -16.54 -2.63
N ILE A 138 9.21 -16.32 -3.94
CA ILE A 138 8.67 -15.10 -4.55
C ILE A 138 7.29 -15.35 -5.14
N PHE A 139 6.27 -14.69 -4.59
CA PHE A 139 4.89 -14.71 -5.10
C PHE A 139 4.56 -13.40 -5.80
N LEU A 140 3.86 -13.48 -6.92
CA LEU A 140 3.58 -12.35 -7.79
C LEU A 140 2.08 -12.01 -7.80
N ASP A 141 1.73 -10.83 -7.33
CA ASP A 141 0.38 -10.29 -7.46
C ASP A 141 0.32 -9.28 -8.62
N HIS A 142 -0.09 -9.74 -9.79
CA HIS A 142 -0.20 -8.95 -11.03
C HIS A 142 -1.46 -8.07 -11.09
N ALA A 143 -2.34 -8.13 -10.10
CA ALA A 143 -3.59 -7.39 -10.07
C ALA A 143 -3.73 -6.49 -8.83
N GLY A 144 -2.62 -6.04 -8.29
CA GLY A 144 -2.53 -5.07 -7.21
C GLY A 144 -2.72 -3.62 -7.67
N PHE A 145 -3.80 -3.31 -8.42
CA PHE A 145 -4.04 -1.98 -9.00
C PHE A 145 -4.33 -0.88 -7.98
N SER A 146 -4.55 -1.24 -6.75
CA SER A 146 -4.72 -0.34 -5.62
C SER A 146 -4.39 -1.05 -4.32
N THR A 147 -4.07 -0.28 -3.26
CA THR A 147 -3.79 -0.87 -1.94
C THR A 147 -4.95 -1.72 -1.43
N TYR A 148 -6.19 -1.31 -1.71
CA TYR A 148 -7.37 -2.13 -1.40
C TYR A 148 -7.30 -3.50 -2.07
N GLU A 149 -7.03 -3.55 -3.38
CA GLU A 149 -6.97 -4.81 -4.14
C GLU A 149 -5.78 -5.67 -3.72
N SER A 150 -4.60 -5.07 -3.53
CA SER A 150 -3.42 -5.77 -3.02
C SER A 150 -3.69 -6.48 -1.70
N VAL A 151 -4.26 -5.76 -0.72
CA VAL A 151 -4.59 -6.31 0.60
C VAL A 151 -5.73 -7.34 0.52
N TYR A 152 -6.75 -7.10 -0.30
CA TYR A 152 -7.83 -8.06 -0.53
C TYR A 152 -7.28 -9.38 -1.11
N ARG A 153 -6.42 -9.27 -2.13
CA ARG A 153 -5.83 -10.43 -2.80
C ARG A 153 -4.83 -11.17 -1.92
N ALA A 154 -4.05 -10.47 -1.09
CA ALA A 154 -3.21 -11.09 -0.06
C ALA A 154 -4.06 -12.05 0.80
N LYS A 155 -5.22 -11.59 1.31
CA LYS A 155 -6.11 -12.41 2.13
C LYS A 155 -6.77 -13.54 1.36
N TYR A 156 -7.39 -13.25 0.22
CA TYR A 156 -8.32 -14.19 -0.42
C TYR A 156 -7.69 -15.03 -1.53
N ILE A 157 -6.67 -14.53 -2.21
CA ILE A 157 -5.95 -15.27 -3.26
C ILE A 157 -4.73 -15.96 -2.67
N PHE A 158 -3.86 -15.21 -1.98
CA PHE A 158 -2.63 -15.76 -1.41
C PHE A 158 -2.83 -16.40 -0.03
N LYS A 159 -4.04 -16.34 0.54
CA LYS A 159 -4.40 -16.95 1.83
C LYS A 159 -3.51 -16.52 3.00
N VAL A 160 -3.02 -15.28 2.96
CA VAL A 160 -2.19 -14.70 4.01
C VAL A 160 -3.03 -14.42 5.26
N GLU A 161 -2.52 -14.82 6.42
CA GLU A 161 -3.11 -14.54 7.73
C GLU A 161 -2.29 -13.50 8.51
N SER A 162 -0.96 -13.50 8.32
CA SER A 162 -0.03 -12.58 8.96
C SER A 162 1.02 -12.08 7.96
N LEU A 163 1.38 -10.79 8.00
CA LEU A 163 2.31 -10.23 7.04
C LEU A 163 3.07 -9.01 7.56
N ILE A 164 4.25 -8.78 6.97
CA ILE A 164 4.98 -7.52 7.09
C ILE A 164 4.74 -6.73 5.80
N VAL A 165 4.23 -5.50 5.91
CA VAL A 165 4.01 -4.62 4.76
C VAL A 165 5.19 -3.67 4.60
N VAL A 166 5.79 -3.63 3.40
CA VAL A 166 6.89 -2.73 3.05
C VAL A 166 6.43 -1.67 2.06
N THR A 167 6.47 -0.41 2.48
CA THR A 167 6.21 0.79 1.66
C THR A 167 6.64 2.03 2.45
N GLN A 168 6.46 3.25 1.92
CA GLN A 168 6.75 4.50 2.65
C GLN A 168 5.75 4.71 3.80
N THR A 169 6.18 5.41 4.86
CA THR A 169 5.37 5.67 6.08
C THR A 169 3.99 6.22 5.77
N TYR A 170 3.88 7.24 4.90
CA TYR A 170 2.58 7.84 4.58
C TYR A 170 1.58 6.84 3.96
N HIS A 171 2.08 5.81 3.30
CA HIS A 171 1.28 4.75 2.67
C HIS A 171 0.98 3.58 3.62
N LEU A 172 1.90 3.29 4.59
CA LEU A 172 1.71 2.22 5.57
C LEU A 172 0.42 2.37 6.37
N TYR A 173 0.06 3.58 6.78
CA TYR A 173 -1.18 3.80 7.55
C TYR A 173 -2.41 3.21 6.85
N ARG A 174 -2.53 3.42 5.53
CA ARG A 174 -3.64 2.90 4.74
C ARG A 174 -3.57 1.39 4.54
N ALA A 175 -2.39 0.86 4.27
CA ALA A 175 -2.18 -0.56 4.06
C ALA A 175 -2.44 -1.36 5.34
N LEU A 176 -1.87 -0.95 6.47
CA LEU A 176 -2.05 -1.59 7.77
C LEU A 176 -3.51 -1.56 8.25
N TYR A 177 -4.19 -0.42 8.05
CA TYR A 177 -5.62 -0.33 8.32
C TYR A 177 -6.42 -1.34 7.49
N GLY A 178 -6.07 -1.47 6.20
CA GLY A 178 -6.68 -2.44 5.32
C GLY A 178 -6.46 -3.89 5.76
N CYS A 179 -5.24 -4.25 6.15
CA CYS A 179 -4.92 -5.59 6.67
C CYS A 179 -5.79 -5.94 7.88
N GLU A 180 -5.91 -5.02 8.84
CA GLU A 180 -6.79 -5.20 10.00
C GLU A 180 -8.25 -5.40 9.60
N ARG A 181 -8.76 -4.57 8.68
CA ARG A 181 -10.15 -4.66 8.20
C ARG A 181 -10.44 -5.96 7.46
N MET A 182 -9.43 -6.60 6.89
CA MET A 182 -9.50 -7.94 6.28
C MET A 182 -9.22 -9.08 7.27
N GLY A 183 -8.94 -8.76 8.54
CA GLY A 183 -8.71 -9.75 9.60
C GLY A 183 -7.34 -10.41 9.51
N MET A 184 -6.33 -9.69 8.98
CA MET A 184 -4.94 -10.12 8.97
C MET A 184 -4.15 -9.43 10.09
N THR A 185 -3.23 -10.16 10.71
CA THR A 185 -2.22 -9.56 11.59
C THR A 185 -1.14 -8.92 10.72
N ALA A 186 -0.84 -7.63 10.95
CA ALA A 186 0.15 -6.94 10.11
C ALA A 186 1.01 -5.97 10.90
N LEU A 187 2.30 -5.97 10.60
CA LEU A 187 3.25 -4.93 10.98
C LEU A 187 3.81 -4.25 9.73
N GLY A 188 4.28 -3.02 9.88
CA GLY A 188 4.85 -2.24 8.81
C GLY A 188 6.36 -2.05 8.96
N ALA A 189 7.09 -2.10 7.83
CA ALA A 189 8.45 -1.61 7.74
C ALA A 189 8.46 -0.45 6.71
N ALA A 190 8.78 0.74 7.19
CA ALA A 190 8.80 1.95 6.40
C ALA A 190 10.11 2.05 5.61
N SER A 191 10.00 2.28 4.29
CA SER A 191 11.13 2.47 3.38
C SER A 191 11.21 3.94 2.99
N ASP A 192 11.64 4.80 3.93
CA ASP A 192 11.75 6.26 3.74
C ASP A 192 13.22 6.68 3.53
N GLN A 193 13.95 5.94 2.67
CA GLN A 193 15.39 6.06 2.51
C GLN A 193 15.82 7.33 1.75
N ASP A 194 14.90 7.94 1.00
CA ASP A 194 15.18 9.17 0.25
C ASP A 194 13.91 10.03 0.14
N THR A 195 14.11 11.29 -0.29
CA THR A 195 13.02 12.20 -0.67
C THR A 195 12.82 12.17 -2.18
N TYR A 196 11.73 11.57 -2.63
CA TYR A 196 11.47 11.36 -4.06
C TYR A 196 10.77 12.57 -4.69
N SER A 197 11.10 12.85 -5.96
CA SER A 197 10.42 13.90 -6.73
C SER A 197 8.89 13.76 -6.67
N GLY A 198 8.20 14.85 -6.31
CA GLY A 198 6.73 14.88 -6.20
C GLY A 198 6.16 14.23 -4.92
N GLN A 199 6.96 14.05 -3.87
CA GLN A 199 6.52 13.44 -2.61
C GLN A 199 5.37 14.22 -1.97
N GLU A 200 5.43 15.55 -1.88
CA GLU A 200 4.36 16.38 -1.32
C GLU A 200 3.00 16.11 -2.00
N MET A 201 3.00 15.97 -3.31
CA MET A 201 1.78 15.68 -4.06
C MET A 201 1.27 14.25 -3.80
N ARG A 202 2.17 13.29 -3.56
CA ARG A 202 1.79 11.93 -3.15
C ARG A 202 1.15 11.93 -1.76
N GLU A 203 1.71 12.66 -0.81
CA GLU A 203 1.16 12.78 0.55
C GLU A 203 -0.24 13.41 0.54
N ILE A 204 -0.43 14.48 -0.24
CA ILE A 204 -1.77 15.10 -0.43
C ILE A 204 -2.75 14.08 -1.05
N ARG A 205 -2.31 13.37 -2.10
CA ARG A 205 -3.13 12.32 -2.74
C ARG A 205 -3.46 11.20 -1.76
N GLU A 206 -2.56 10.87 -0.85
CA GLU A 206 -2.74 9.82 0.13
C GLU A 206 -3.83 10.15 1.16
N VAL A 207 -4.00 11.44 1.52
CA VAL A 207 -5.14 11.89 2.35
C VAL A 207 -6.47 11.50 1.70
N MET A 208 -6.63 11.81 0.41
CA MET A 208 -7.85 11.46 -0.35
C MET A 208 -7.99 9.94 -0.57
N ALA A 209 -6.87 9.24 -0.76
CA ALA A 209 -6.85 7.80 -0.96
C ALA A 209 -7.29 7.05 0.31
N ARG A 210 -6.86 7.50 1.50
CA ARG A 210 -7.29 6.95 2.79
C ARG A 210 -8.80 7.07 2.98
N ASP A 211 -9.39 8.23 2.72
CA ASP A 211 -10.84 8.44 2.84
C ASP A 211 -11.63 7.57 1.85
N LYS A 212 -11.16 7.46 0.61
CA LYS A 212 -11.75 6.59 -0.40
C LYS A 212 -11.70 5.12 0.00
N ASP A 213 -10.54 4.65 0.47
CA ASP A 213 -10.35 3.26 0.82
C ASP A 213 -11.09 2.89 2.12
N LEU A 214 -11.27 3.83 3.07
CA LEU A 214 -12.14 3.62 4.24
C LEU A 214 -13.54 3.16 3.83
N ILE A 215 -14.12 3.77 2.79
CA ILE A 215 -15.43 3.38 2.26
C ILE A 215 -15.36 1.95 1.69
N LYS A 216 -14.31 1.64 0.93
CA LYS A 216 -14.10 0.28 0.38
C LYS A 216 -13.95 -0.76 1.49
N TRP A 217 -13.23 -0.45 2.59
CA TRP A 217 -13.08 -1.38 3.71
C TRP A 217 -14.38 -1.67 4.45
N VAL A 218 -15.35 -0.75 4.42
CA VAL A 218 -16.70 -0.98 5.00
C VAL A 218 -17.52 -1.90 4.12
N PHE A 219 -17.58 -1.65 2.82
CA PHE A 219 -18.44 -2.38 1.89
C PHE A 219 -17.77 -3.63 1.31
N LYS A 220 -16.45 -3.73 1.37
CA LYS A 220 -15.62 -4.84 0.87
C LYS A 220 -16.01 -5.31 -0.54
N PRO A 221 -16.07 -4.40 -1.54
CA PRO A 221 -16.37 -4.81 -2.91
C PRO A 221 -15.32 -5.80 -3.40
N GLU A 222 -15.75 -6.72 -4.27
CA GLU A 222 -14.80 -7.61 -4.93
C GLU A 222 -13.77 -6.82 -5.74
N PRO A 223 -12.50 -7.29 -5.80
CA PRO A 223 -11.47 -6.66 -6.62
C PRO A 223 -11.77 -6.84 -8.11
N THR A 224 -11.08 -6.07 -8.95
CA THR A 224 -11.24 -6.12 -10.41
C THR A 224 -10.99 -7.52 -10.97
N PHE A 225 -10.01 -8.25 -10.41
CA PHE A 225 -9.70 -9.63 -10.78
C PHE A 225 -9.55 -10.49 -9.52
N LEU A 226 -10.34 -11.55 -9.42
CA LEU A 226 -10.20 -12.55 -8.38
C LEU A 226 -9.09 -13.55 -8.75
N GLY A 227 -9.32 -14.39 -9.73
CA GLY A 227 -8.43 -15.50 -10.08
C GLY A 227 -8.57 -16.70 -9.14
N GLU A 228 -7.81 -17.75 -9.42
CA GLU A 228 -7.70 -18.91 -8.53
C GLU A 228 -6.83 -18.61 -7.32
N ALA A 229 -7.02 -19.37 -6.25
CA ALA A 229 -6.21 -19.21 -5.04
C ALA A 229 -4.80 -19.76 -5.26
N ILE A 230 -3.79 -18.97 -4.87
CA ILE A 230 -2.36 -19.31 -4.90
C ILE A 230 -1.84 -19.16 -3.46
N PRO A 231 -2.03 -20.18 -2.60
CA PRO A 231 -1.66 -20.04 -1.19
C PRO A 231 -0.17 -19.74 -0.99
N ILE A 232 0.14 -18.75 -0.15
CA ILE A 232 1.52 -18.31 0.15
C ILE A 232 2.36 -19.43 0.78
N SER A 233 1.72 -20.44 1.37
CA SER A 233 2.38 -21.62 1.92
C SER A 233 2.88 -22.61 0.84
N GLY A 234 2.56 -22.38 -0.42
CA GLY A 234 3.00 -23.18 -1.54
C GLY A 234 4.38 -22.76 -2.07
N ASN A 235 4.63 -23.10 -3.33
CA ASN A 235 5.79 -22.67 -4.09
C ASN A 235 5.44 -21.42 -4.92
N GLY A 236 6.28 -20.40 -4.82
CA GLY A 236 6.25 -19.25 -5.72
C GLY A 236 6.87 -19.60 -7.08
N GLY A 237 7.14 -18.57 -7.88
CA GLY A 237 7.85 -18.76 -9.16
C GLY A 237 6.97 -18.95 -10.39
N GLU A 238 5.65 -19.14 -10.22
CA GLU A 238 4.67 -19.23 -11.31
C GLU A 238 4.02 -17.88 -11.63
#